data_a3b24c3b5d988b44cd7ac1e190e47546
#
_entry.id   a3b24c3b5d988b44cd7ac1e190e47546
#
_cell.length_a   1.000
_cell.length_b   1.000
_cell.length_c   1.000
_cell.angle_alpha   90.00
_cell.angle_beta   90.00
_cell.angle_gamma   90.00
#
_symmetry.space_group_name_H-M   'P 1'
#
loop_
_entity.id
_entity.type
_entity.pdbx_description
1 polymer ?
#
loop_
_entity_poly.entity_id
_entity_poly.type
_entity_poly.pdbx_seq_one_letter_code
_entity_poly.pdbx_strand_id
1 'polypeptide(L)'
;VSSNVQGTQLSILDLTKAFGKKTVLNSLNLEVEAGEFVAIVGRSGCGKSTLLRLVSGLDKATSGGILLDGEPLRRLSGSVRVMFQDPRLLPWKRVIQNVGLGLQGDWREKALWALDKVGLKDRADEWPYVLSGGQRQRVSLARALVSQPRLLLLDEPLGALDALTRLEMQGLIENLWQERRFTAFLVTHDVEEAVALADRVIVIDEGQISVDLPVRLSRPRDRSSEVFINIREAVLERVMSNENSQPNDKLLQLSS
;
A
#
# COMPACT_ATOMS: atom_id res chain seq x y z
N VAL A 1 -17.69 -21.99 1.57
CA VAL A 1 -17.37 -21.20 0.39
C VAL A 1 -15.90 -20.86 0.53
N SER A 2 -15.02 -21.55 -0.21
CA SER A 2 -13.60 -21.25 -0.24
C SER A 2 -13.44 -19.87 -0.83
N SER A 3 -13.11 -18.87 -0.02
CA SER A 3 -12.68 -17.56 -0.48
C SER A 3 -11.39 -17.77 -1.28
N ASN A 4 -11.48 -17.54 -2.59
CA ASN A 4 -10.34 -17.68 -3.49
C ASN A 4 -9.40 -16.49 -3.21
N VAL A 5 -8.52 -16.61 -2.21
CA VAL A 5 -7.53 -15.59 -1.86
C VAL A 5 -6.59 -15.47 -3.05
N GLN A 6 -6.67 -14.34 -3.76
CA GLN A 6 -5.81 -14.03 -4.90
C GLN A 6 -4.47 -13.41 -4.47
N GLY A 7 -4.25 -13.19 -3.17
CA GLY A 7 -3.07 -12.61 -2.60
C GLY A 7 -1.81 -13.49 -2.74
N THR A 8 -0.69 -12.96 -2.31
CA THR A 8 0.60 -13.65 -2.20
C THR A 8 1.16 -13.43 -0.80
N GLN A 9 1.77 -14.44 -0.22
CA GLN A 9 2.55 -14.29 0.99
C GLN A 9 3.83 -13.49 0.68
N LEU A 10 4.19 -12.56 1.55
CA LEU A 10 5.42 -11.79 1.45
C LEU A 10 6.26 -12.04 2.70
N SER A 11 7.49 -12.55 2.52
CA SER A 11 8.46 -12.72 3.59
C SER A 11 9.66 -11.83 3.35
N ILE A 12 10.02 -11.03 4.34
CA ILE A 12 11.20 -10.18 4.35
C ILE A 12 12.14 -10.71 5.43
N LEU A 13 13.36 -11.09 5.04
CA LEU A 13 14.31 -11.80 5.88
C LEU A 13 15.62 -11.01 5.99
N ASP A 14 15.94 -10.51 7.19
CA ASP A 14 17.16 -9.76 7.52
C ASP A 14 17.51 -8.67 6.51
N LEU A 15 16.48 -8.00 5.99
CA LEU A 15 16.59 -7.07 4.89
C LEU A 15 17.36 -5.82 5.30
N THR A 16 18.51 -5.61 4.67
CA THR A 16 19.35 -4.43 4.90
C THR A 16 19.52 -3.67 3.59
N LYS A 17 19.38 -2.35 3.65
CA LYS A 17 19.68 -1.44 2.55
C LYS A 17 20.55 -0.29 3.01
N ALA A 18 21.72 -0.16 2.38
CA ALA A 18 22.64 0.96 2.57
C ALA A 18 22.89 1.71 1.26
N PHE A 19 23.08 3.01 1.35
CA PHE A 19 23.54 3.89 0.28
C PHE A 19 24.88 4.52 0.70
N GLY A 20 25.96 3.98 0.17
CA GLY A 20 27.31 4.33 0.64
C GLY A 20 27.48 3.95 2.12
N LYS A 21 27.75 4.95 2.97
CA LYS A 21 27.93 4.76 4.43
C LYS A 21 26.61 4.83 5.23
N LYS A 22 25.51 5.24 4.61
CA LYS A 22 24.23 5.42 5.30
C LYS A 22 23.37 4.16 5.17
N THR A 23 23.15 3.44 6.27
CA THR A 23 22.16 2.38 6.35
C THR A 23 20.78 3.00 6.51
N VAL A 24 19.83 2.61 5.64
CA VAL A 24 18.46 3.12 5.61
C VAL A 24 17.47 2.08 6.13
N LEU A 25 17.75 0.79 5.88
CA LEU A 25 17.02 -0.33 6.49
C LEU A 25 18.06 -1.25 7.11
N ASN A 26 17.80 -1.73 8.33
CA ASN A 26 18.76 -2.48 9.12
C ASN A 26 18.14 -3.78 9.63
N SER A 27 18.48 -4.90 8.99
CA SER A 27 18.06 -6.27 9.36
C SER A 27 16.54 -6.39 9.63
N LEU A 28 15.73 -5.81 8.71
CA LEU A 28 14.27 -5.78 8.84
C LEU A 28 13.71 -7.16 8.53
N ASN A 29 12.86 -7.68 9.44
CA ASN A 29 12.13 -8.93 9.29
C ASN A 29 10.63 -8.65 9.33
N LEU A 30 9.86 -9.18 8.35
CA LEU A 30 8.42 -8.99 8.27
C LEU A 30 7.77 -10.14 7.48
N GLU A 31 6.74 -10.73 8.06
CA GLU A 31 5.87 -11.69 7.38
C GLU A 31 4.50 -11.03 7.14
N VAL A 32 3.98 -11.18 5.93
CA VAL A 32 2.65 -10.69 5.53
C VAL A 32 1.90 -11.84 4.88
N GLU A 33 0.72 -12.13 5.41
CA GLU A 33 -0.11 -13.22 4.93
C GLU A 33 -0.75 -12.91 3.58
N ALA A 34 -1.07 -13.97 2.82
CA ALA A 34 -1.77 -13.80 1.54
C ALA A 34 -3.16 -13.17 1.75
N GLY A 35 -3.41 -12.05 1.07
CA GLY A 35 -4.66 -11.29 1.18
C GLY A 35 -4.73 -10.34 2.38
N GLU A 36 -3.66 -10.21 3.17
CA GLU A 36 -3.56 -9.25 4.26
C GLU A 36 -3.38 -7.82 3.73
N PHE A 37 -3.96 -6.85 4.40
CA PHE A 37 -3.75 -5.42 4.15
C PHE A 37 -2.84 -4.86 5.25
N VAL A 38 -1.58 -4.57 4.91
CA VAL A 38 -0.60 -4.03 5.85
C VAL A 38 -0.32 -2.57 5.53
N ALA A 39 -0.32 -1.71 6.55
CA ALA A 39 0.13 -0.32 6.43
C ALA A 39 1.49 -0.12 7.12
N ILE A 40 2.36 0.61 6.44
CA ILE A 40 3.67 1.03 6.95
C ILE A 40 3.63 2.52 7.21
N VAL A 41 3.81 2.90 8.46
CA VAL A 41 3.87 4.30 8.89
C VAL A 41 5.24 4.61 9.51
N GLY A 42 5.55 5.89 9.66
CA GLY A 42 6.79 6.36 10.26
C GLY A 42 7.19 7.73 9.74
N ARG A 43 8.21 8.33 10.33
CA ARG A 43 8.70 9.68 9.98
C ARG A 43 9.23 9.73 8.55
N SER A 44 9.32 10.94 8.01
CA SER A 44 9.98 11.15 6.71
C SER A 44 11.44 10.71 6.78
N GLY A 45 11.87 9.94 5.78
CA GLY A 45 13.25 9.45 5.69
C GLY A 45 13.58 8.19 6.51
N CYS A 46 12.62 7.57 7.25
CA CYS A 46 12.86 6.34 8.03
C CYS A 46 13.00 5.06 7.18
N GLY A 47 12.84 5.13 5.85
CA GLY A 47 13.06 3.97 4.96
C GLY A 47 11.82 3.39 4.28
N LYS A 48 10.59 3.90 4.51
CA LYS A 48 9.33 3.37 3.95
C LYS A 48 9.34 3.21 2.43
N SER A 49 9.64 4.30 1.71
CA SER A 49 9.69 4.25 0.24
C SER A 49 10.85 3.40 -0.27
N THR A 50 11.94 3.29 0.51
CA THR A 50 13.05 2.35 0.20
C THR A 50 12.56 0.91 0.32
N LEU A 51 11.86 0.58 1.41
CA LEU A 51 11.27 -0.75 1.60
C LEU A 51 10.31 -1.09 0.45
N LEU A 52 9.41 -0.17 0.10
CA LEU A 52 8.47 -0.36 -1.01
C LEU A 52 9.19 -0.62 -2.34
N ARG A 53 10.29 0.11 -2.63
CA ARG A 53 11.09 -0.10 -3.85
C ARG A 53 11.77 -1.46 -3.87
N LEU A 54 12.23 -1.96 -2.73
CA LEU A 54 12.80 -3.30 -2.61
C LEU A 54 11.73 -4.38 -2.81
N VAL A 55 10.58 -4.26 -2.15
CA VAL A 55 9.42 -5.19 -2.30
C VAL A 55 8.85 -5.18 -3.72
N SER A 56 8.95 -4.05 -4.44
CA SER A 56 8.54 -3.99 -5.85
C SER A 56 9.56 -4.59 -6.83
N GLY A 57 10.78 -4.89 -6.38
CA GLY A 57 11.88 -5.31 -7.24
C GLY A 57 12.49 -4.18 -8.09
N LEU A 58 12.16 -2.92 -7.77
CA LEU A 58 12.74 -1.71 -8.41
C LEU A 58 14.13 -1.36 -7.90
N ASP A 59 14.52 -1.91 -6.74
CA ASP A 59 15.83 -1.74 -6.15
C ASP A 59 16.32 -3.09 -5.58
N LYS A 60 17.60 -3.20 -5.24
CA LYS A 60 18.22 -4.39 -4.69
C LYS A 60 18.62 -4.16 -3.24
N ALA A 61 18.42 -5.16 -2.41
CA ALA A 61 18.93 -5.17 -1.04
C ALA A 61 20.47 -5.17 -1.04
N THR A 62 21.06 -4.65 0.05
CA THR A 62 22.48 -4.78 0.33
C THR A 62 22.77 -6.18 0.89
N SER A 63 21.89 -6.66 1.78
CA SER A 63 21.89 -8.05 2.29
C SER A 63 20.49 -8.45 2.70
N GLY A 64 20.30 -9.73 3.03
CA GLY A 64 18.99 -10.31 3.30
C GLY A 64 18.21 -10.60 2.02
N GLY A 65 16.91 -10.85 2.15
CA GLY A 65 16.09 -11.27 1.02
C GLY A 65 14.61 -10.95 1.16
N ILE A 66 13.91 -11.05 0.04
CA ILE A 66 12.45 -10.94 -0.04
C ILE A 66 11.94 -12.16 -0.81
N LEU A 67 10.95 -12.82 -0.25
CA LEU A 67 10.28 -13.97 -0.87
C LEU A 67 8.81 -13.61 -1.15
N LEU A 68 8.29 -14.11 -2.25
CA LEU A 68 6.86 -14.12 -2.58
C LEU A 68 6.42 -15.58 -2.73
N ASP A 69 5.48 -16.04 -1.91
CA ASP A 69 5.07 -17.45 -1.82
C ASP A 69 6.27 -18.42 -1.65
N GLY A 70 7.27 -18.01 -0.87
CA GLY A 70 8.50 -18.79 -0.65
C GLY A 70 9.56 -18.66 -1.75
N GLU A 71 9.24 -18.03 -2.89
CA GLU A 71 10.17 -17.87 -4.01
C GLU A 71 10.90 -16.50 -3.96
N PRO A 72 12.23 -16.49 -4.15
CA PRO A 72 13.00 -15.23 -4.07
C PRO A 72 12.58 -14.19 -5.12
N LEU A 73 12.28 -12.99 -4.66
CA LEU A 73 12.04 -11.84 -5.52
C LEU A 73 13.36 -11.28 -6.07
N ARG A 74 13.73 -11.68 -7.27
CA ARG A 74 15.01 -11.29 -7.90
C ARG A 74 14.91 -10.07 -8.82
N ARG A 75 13.69 -9.74 -9.30
CA ARG A 75 13.40 -8.67 -10.26
C ARG A 75 11.91 -8.33 -10.27
N LEU A 76 11.52 -7.31 -11.04
CA LEU A 76 10.11 -6.95 -11.27
C LEU A 76 9.27 -8.20 -11.58
N SER A 77 8.25 -8.44 -10.77
CA SER A 77 7.31 -9.53 -10.95
C SER A 77 6.02 -9.04 -11.63
N GLY A 78 5.48 -9.85 -12.54
CA GLY A 78 4.18 -9.59 -13.15
C GLY A 78 3.02 -9.59 -12.14
N SER A 79 3.18 -10.23 -10.98
CA SER A 79 2.20 -10.30 -9.91
C SER A 79 2.22 -9.10 -8.95
N VAL A 80 3.25 -8.24 -9.02
CA VAL A 80 3.40 -7.05 -8.19
C VAL A 80 3.09 -5.80 -8.99
N ARG A 81 2.31 -4.89 -8.43
CA ARG A 81 2.06 -3.56 -9.01
C ARG A 81 2.24 -2.48 -7.98
N VAL A 82 2.69 -1.33 -8.45
CA VAL A 82 2.92 -0.15 -7.63
C VAL A 82 2.00 0.98 -8.09
N MET A 83 1.30 1.57 -7.15
CA MET A 83 0.62 2.85 -7.31
C MET A 83 1.44 3.90 -6.56
N PHE A 84 1.95 4.89 -7.27
CA PHE A 84 2.76 5.98 -6.73
C PHE A 84 1.89 7.14 -6.29
N GLN A 85 2.42 8.00 -5.43
CA GLN A 85 1.80 9.26 -5.01
C GLN A 85 1.42 10.15 -6.21
N ASP A 86 2.35 10.34 -7.16
CA ASP A 86 2.06 10.93 -8.46
C ASP A 86 1.43 9.86 -9.37
N PRO A 87 0.26 10.10 -9.97
CA PRO A 87 -0.40 9.18 -10.90
C PRO A 87 0.47 8.75 -12.10
N ARG A 88 1.44 9.55 -12.49
CA ARG A 88 2.37 9.30 -13.61
C ARG A 88 1.65 8.85 -14.87
N LEU A 89 0.55 9.52 -15.20
CA LEU A 89 -0.17 9.27 -16.45
C LEU A 89 0.61 9.86 -17.63
N LEU A 90 0.66 9.11 -18.72
CA LEU A 90 1.28 9.58 -19.95
C LEU A 90 0.36 10.62 -20.61
N PRO A 91 0.75 11.92 -20.67
CA PRO A 91 -0.15 12.99 -21.13
C PRO A 91 -0.50 12.88 -22.62
N TRP A 92 0.30 12.18 -23.39
CA TRP A 92 0.10 11.90 -24.83
C TRP A 92 -0.69 10.62 -25.11
N LYS A 93 -1.26 9.98 -24.08
CA LYS A 93 -2.13 8.80 -24.18
C LYS A 93 -3.48 9.08 -23.55
N ARG A 94 -4.54 8.56 -24.17
CA ARG A 94 -5.88 8.62 -23.58
C ARG A 94 -5.96 7.80 -22.27
N VAL A 95 -6.97 8.06 -21.46
CA VAL A 95 -7.20 7.38 -20.17
C VAL A 95 -7.14 5.86 -20.33
N ILE A 96 -7.92 5.29 -21.28
CA ILE A 96 -7.93 3.84 -21.52
C ILE A 96 -6.55 3.29 -21.94
N GLN A 97 -5.78 4.05 -22.70
CA GLN A 97 -4.43 3.65 -23.12
C GLN A 97 -3.44 3.71 -21.96
N ASN A 98 -3.64 4.64 -21.01
CA ASN A 98 -2.86 4.68 -19.77
C ASN A 98 -3.13 3.45 -18.91
N VAL A 99 -4.39 3.03 -18.77
CA VAL A 99 -4.78 1.84 -18.01
C VAL A 99 -4.26 0.57 -18.68
N GLY A 100 -4.41 0.44 -20.01
CA GLY A 100 -3.97 -0.73 -20.78
C GLY A 100 -2.48 -0.80 -21.08
N LEU A 101 -1.66 0.09 -20.49
CA LEU A 101 -0.23 0.17 -20.78
C LEU A 101 0.50 -1.15 -20.46
N GLY A 102 1.18 -1.71 -21.46
CA GLY A 102 1.93 -2.97 -21.32
C GLY A 102 1.10 -4.24 -21.39
N LEU A 103 -0.21 -4.16 -21.54
CA LEU A 103 -1.06 -5.32 -21.80
C LEU A 103 -1.02 -5.72 -23.28
N GLN A 104 -1.28 -7.01 -23.53
CA GLN A 104 -1.41 -7.61 -24.86
C GLN A 104 -2.80 -8.23 -25.05
N GLY A 105 -3.14 -8.57 -26.29
CA GLY A 105 -4.42 -9.18 -26.64
C GLY A 105 -5.60 -8.25 -26.36
N ASP A 106 -6.62 -8.73 -25.67
CA ASP A 106 -7.87 -8.02 -25.38
C ASP A 106 -7.70 -6.92 -24.31
N TRP A 107 -6.61 -6.15 -24.43
CA TRP A 107 -6.25 -5.13 -23.46
C TRP A 107 -7.34 -4.05 -23.26
N ARG A 108 -8.07 -3.71 -24.34
CA ARG A 108 -9.09 -2.66 -24.31
C ARG A 108 -10.27 -3.06 -23.41
N GLU A 109 -10.74 -4.29 -23.50
CA GLU A 109 -11.81 -4.83 -22.66
C GLU A 109 -11.39 -4.87 -21.18
N LYS A 110 -10.18 -5.36 -20.90
CA LYS A 110 -9.60 -5.35 -19.54
C LYS A 110 -9.46 -3.94 -18.98
N ALA A 111 -9.03 -2.98 -19.81
CA ALA A 111 -8.91 -1.59 -19.39
C ALA A 111 -10.27 -0.94 -19.12
N LEU A 112 -11.29 -1.21 -19.93
CA LEU A 112 -12.67 -0.75 -19.70
C LEU A 112 -13.25 -1.35 -18.41
N TRP A 113 -13.01 -2.64 -18.16
CA TRP A 113 -13.38 -3.28 -16.91
C TRP A 113 -12.71 -2.59 -15.70
N ALA A 114 -11.41 -2.31 -15.77
CA ALA A 114 -10.70 -1.65 -14.67
C ALA A 114 -11.19 -0.22 -14.45
N LEU A 115 -11.51 0.52 -15.52
CA LEU A 115 -12.10 1.86 -15.44
C LEU A 115 -13.51 1.83 -14.85
N ASP A 116 -14.30 0.82 -15.17
CA ASP A 116 -15.63 0.62 -14.58
C ASP A 116 -15.54 0.43 -13.05
N LYS A 117 -14.56 -0.37 -12.58
CA LYS A 117 -14.30 -0.61 -11.15
C LYS A 117 -13.93 0.65 -10.36
N VAL A 118 -13.36 1.68 -11.01
CA VAL A 118 -13.02 2.96 -10.38
C VAL A 118 -14.01 4.08 -10.72
N GLY A 119 -15.12 3.77 -11.39
CA GLY A 119 -16.19 4.71 -11.74
C GLY A 119 -15.81 5.73 -12.82
N LEU A 120 -14.91 5.35 -13.76
CA LEU A 120 -14.43 6.24 -14.83
C LEU A 120 -14.55 5.64 -16.24
N LYS A 121 -15.48 4.69 -16.44
CA LYS A 121 -15.67 4.06 -17.75
C LYS A 121 -16.08 5.05 -18.84
N ASP A 122 -16.90 6.04 -18.47
CA ASP A 122 -17.36 7.12 -19.34
C ASP A 122 -16.23 8.10 -19.73
N ARG A 123 -15.10 8.08 -19.03
CA ARG A 123 -13.93 8.90 -19.27
C ARG A 123 -12.81 8.18 -20.04
N ALA A 124 -13.08 6.98 -20.56
CA ALA A 124 -12.08 6.12 -21.20
C ALA A 124 -11.32 6.80 -22.36
N ASP A 125 -12.01 7.57 -23.18
CA ASP A 125 -11.44 8.23 -24.35
C ASP A 125 -10.99 9.67 -24.09
N GLU A 126 -11.05 10.14 -22.83
CA GLU A 126 -10.55 11.46 -22.42
C GLU A 126 -9.02 11.49 -22.31
N TRP A 127 -8.47 12.71 -22.25
CA TRP A 127 -7.07 12.97 -22.01
C TRP A 127 -6.81 13.22 -20.51
N PRO A 128 -5.63 12.84 -19.97
CA PRO A 128 -5.33 13.02 -18.55
C PRO A 128 -5.45 14.47 -18.03
N TYR A 129 -5.21 15.45 -18.87
CA TYR A 129 -5.24 16.87 -18.47
C TYR A 129 -6.65 17.40 -18.18
N VAL A 130 -7.72 16.75 -18.68
CA VAL A 130 -9.10 17.17 -18.38
C VAL A 130 -9.63 16.58 -17.07
N LEU A 131 -8.88 15.63 -16.47
CA LEU A 131 -9.27 14.95 -15.25
C LEU A 131 -8.88 15.76 -14.01
N SER A 132 -9.72 15.69 -12.95
CA SER A 132 -9.35 16.18 -11.62
C SER A 132 -8.19 15.36 -11.02
N GLY A 133 -7.57 15.85 -9.93
CA GLY A 133 -6.53 15.12 -9.20
C GLY A 133 -7.00 13.74 -8.75
N GLY A 134 -8.18 13.67 -8.14
CA GLY A 134 -8.79 12.40 -7.70
C GLY A 134 -9.11 11.46 -8.86
N GLN A 135 -9.60 11.97 -9.98
CA GLN A 135 -9.84 11.16 -11.18
C GLN A 135 -8.53 10.59 -11.73
N ARG A 136 -7.45 11.38 -11.78
CA ARG A 136 -6.13 10.88 -12.17
C ARG A 136 -5.63 9.78 -11.24
N GLN A 137 -5.85 9.90 -9.92
CA GLN A 137 -5.51 8.83 -8.97
C GLN A 137 -6.36 7.57 -9.19
N ARG A 138 -7.65 7.69 -9.45
CA ARG A 138 -8.51 6.55 -9.82
C ARG A 138 -8.03 5.86 -11.11
N VAL A 139 -7.58 6.60 -12.12
CA VAL A 139 -6.97 6.02 -13.33
C VAL A 139 -5.67 5.28 -13.01
N SER A 140 -4.84 5.82 -12.12
CA SER A 140 -3.61 5.14 -11.64
C SER A 140 -3.93 3.84 -10.91
N LEU A 141 -4.97 3.83 -10.08
CA LEU A 141 -5.46 2.62 -9.41
C LEU A 141 -5.98 1.59 -10.43
N ALA A 142 -6.79 2.01 -11.41
CA ALA A 142 -7.26 1.14 -12.49
C ALA A 142 -6.10 0.52 -13.28
N ARG A 143 -5.06 1.30 -13.59
CA ARG A 143 -3.83 0.81 -14.24
C ARG A 143 -3.08 -0.22 -13.41
N ALA A 144 -3.06 -0.06 -12.09
CA ALA A 144 -2.46 -1.05 -11.20
C ALA A 144 -3.28 -2.34 -11.14
N LEU A 145 -4.62 -2.24 -11.13
CA LEU A 145 -5.54 -3.37 -10.97
C LEU A 145 -5.81 -4.15 -12.27
N VAL A 146 -5.64 -3.54 -13.44
CA VAL A 146 -6.00 -4.15 -14.74
C VAL A 146 -5.28 -5.48 -15.02
N SER A 147 -4.08 -5.65 -14.47
CA SER A 147 -3.29 -6.88 -14.56
C SER A 147 -3.61 -7.90 -13.46
N GLN A 148 -4.60 -7.63 -12.62
CA GLN A 148 -5.01 -8.48 -11.49
C GLN A 148 -3.81 -8.89 -10.61
N PRO A 149 -3.12 -7.92 -9.98
CA PRO A 149 -1.94 -8.20 -9.18
C PRO A 149 -2.28 -9.05 -7.97
N ARG A 150 -1.33 -9.87 -7.53
CA ARG A 150 -1.41 -10.61 -6.26
C ARG A 150 -0.88 -9.77 -5.08
N LEU A 151 0.02 -8.81 -5.37
CA LEU A 151 0.54 -7.83 -4.40
C LEU A 151 0.38 -6.41 -4.98
N LEU A 152 -0.36 -5.58 -4.28
CA LEU A 152 -0.53 -4.16 -4.61
C LEU A 152 0.22 -3.30 -3.59
N LEU A 153 1.20 -2.55 -4.09
CA LEU A 153 2.00 -1.61 -3.31
C LEU A 153 1.47 -0.19 -3.55
N LEU A 154 1.15 0.50 -2.47
CA LEU A 154 0.55 1.84 -2.48
C LEU A 154 1.53 2.80 -1.79
N ASP A 155 2.17 3.69 -2.55
CA ASP A 155 3.14 4.68 -2.05
C ASP A 155 2.47 6.04 -1.90
N GLU A 156 2.03 6.37 -0.68
CA GLU A 156 1.31 7.61 -0.34
C GLU A 156 0.17 7.95 -1.33
N PRO A 157 -0.72 6.99 -1.64
CA PRO A 157 -1.66 7.09 -2.77
C PRO A 157 -2.67 8.24 -2.62
N LEU A 158 -2.87 8.77 -1.43
CA LEU A 158 -3.92 9.73 -1.10
C LEU A 158 -3.36 11.09 -0.62
N GLY A 159 -2.04 11.24 -0.52
CA GLY A 159 -1.38 12.41 0.08
C GLY A 159 -1.66 13.74 -0.65
N ALA A 160 -1.96 13.71 -1.95
CA ALA A 160 -2.24 14.89 -2.77
C ALA A 160 -3.73 15.22 -2.93
N LEU A 161 -4.62 14.49 -2.25
CA LEU A 161 -6.08 14.63 -2.39
C LEU A 161 -6.67 15.52 -1.28
N ASP A 162 -7.73 16.26 -1.63
CA ASP A 162 -8.59 16.92 -0.65
C ASP A 162 -9.32 15.89 0.24
N ALA A 163 -9.88 16.35 1.36
CA ALA A 163 -10.45 15.48 2.39
C ALA A 163 -11.59 14.58 1.86
N LEU A 164 -12.52 15.12 1.07
CA LEU A 164 -13.66 14.34 0.55
C LEU A 164 -13.20 13.30 -0.48
N THR A 165 -12.39 13.73 -1.44
CA THR A 165 -11.82 12.83 -2.45
C THR A 165 -10.96 11.72 -1.81
N ARG A 166 -10.25 12.04 -0.72
CA ARG A 166 -9.47 11.06 0.05
C ARG A 166 -10.37 9.99 0.67
N LEU A 167 -11.48 10.38 1.31
CA LEU A 167 -12.45 9.44 1.88
C LEU A 167 -13.08 8.53 0.81
N GLU A 168 -13.46 9.09 -0.34
CA GLU A 168 -13.97 8.31 -1.47
C GLU A 168 -12.94 7.28 -1.98
N MET A 169 -11.67 7.70 -2.11
CA MET A 169 -10.59 6.81 -2.55
C MET A 169 -10.28 5.71 -1.53
N GLN A 170 -10.33 6.01 -0.24
CA GLN A 170 -10.19 5.00 0.82
C GLN A 170 -11.29 3.95 0.72
N GLY A 171 -12.55 4.36 0.62
CA GLY A 171 -13.67 3.45 0.44
C GLY A 171 -13.54 2.61 -0.85
N LEU A 172 -13.09 3.21 -1.95
CA LEU A 172 -12.86 2.52 -3.20
C LEU A 172 -11.76 1.44 -3.06
N ILE A 173 -10.61 1.78 -2.46
CA ILE A 173 -9.49 0.84 -2.23
C ILE A 173 -9.96 -0.32 -1.33
N GLU A 174 -10.66 -0.01 -0.23
CA GLU A 174 -11.19 -1.02 0.70
C GLU A 174 -12.15 -1.98 0.01
N ASN A 175 -13.12 -1.47 -0.75
CA ASN A 175 -14.10 -2.29 -1.48
C ASN A 175 -13.41 -3.21 -2.51
N LEU A 176 -12.46 -2.69 -3.27
CA LEU A 176 -11.71 -3.46 -4.26
C LEU A 176 -10.84 -4.54 -3.60
N TRP A 177 -10.22 -4.22 -2.46
CA TRP A 177 -9.45 -5.20 -1.69
C TRP A 177 -10.35 -6.29 -1.09
N GLN A 178 -11.52 -5.93 -0.54
CA GLN A 178 -12.48 -6.91 -0.03
C GLN A 178 -13.02 -7.83 -1.13
N GLU A 179 -13.26 -7.30 -2.34
CA GLU A 179 -13.72 -8.09 -3.49
C GLU A 179 -12.66 -9.06 -4.00
N ARG A 180 -11.38 -8.61 -4.06
CA ARG A 180 -10.31 -9.33 -4.75
C ARG A 180 -9.34 -10.07 -3.85
N ARG A 181 -9.22 -9.65 -2.60
CA ARG A 181 -8.32 -10.25 -1.62
C ARG A 181 -6.86 -10.38 -2.09
N PHE A 182 -6.38 -9.39 -2.85
CA PHE A 182 -4.94 -9.24 -3.10
C PHE A 182 -4.23 -8.83 -1.80
N THR A 183 -2.96 -9.18 -1.66
CA THR A 183 -2.13 -8.65 -0.57
C THR A 183 -1.88 -7.17 -0.82
N ALA A 184 -2.14 -6.30 0.15
CA ALA A 184 -1.96 -4.86 0.04
C ALA A 184 -0.87 -4.37 1.01
N PHE A 185 0.01 -3.51 0.50
CA PHE A 185 1.10 -2.92 1.26
C PHE A 185 1.04 -1.40 1.08
N LEU A 186 0.51 -0.69 2.07
CA LEU A 186 0.31 0.75 2.05
C LEU A 186 1.44 1.46 2.79
N VAL A 187 2.14 2.35 2.10
CA VAL A 187 3.04 3.31 2.73
C VAL A 187 2.32 4.63 2.85
N THR A 188 2.22 5.16 4.06
CA THR A 188 1.59 6.45 4.33
C THR A 188 2.25 7.14 5.54
N HIS A 189 2.12 8.46 5.62
CA HIS A 189 2.44 9.24 6.82
C HIS A 189 1.19 9.57 7.64
N ASP A 190 0.00 9.23 7.14
CA ASP A 190 -1.28 9.45 7.80
C ASP A 190 -1.67 8.21 8.62
N VAL A 191 -1.57 8.32 9.94
CA VAL A 191 -1.90 7.22 10.87
C VAL A 191 -3.39 6.87 10.83
N GLU A 192 -4.27 7.85 10.62
CA GLU A 192 -5.71 7.60 10.50
C GLU A 192 -6.02 6.77 9.25
N GLU A 193 -5.38 7.07 8.12
CA GLU A 193 -5.46 6.28 6.89
C GLU A 193 -5.02 4.83 7.14
N ALA A 194 -3.88 4.65 7.80
CA ALA A 194 -3.34 3.33 8.12
C ALA A 194 -4.33 2.51 8.96
N VAL A 195 -4.84 3.10 10.05
CA VAL A 195 -5.82 2.43 10.93
C VAL A 195 -7.15 2.21 10.23
N ALA A 196 -7.57 3.10 9.32
CA ALA A 196 -8.83 2.94 8.58
C ALA A 196 -8.79 1.78 7.57
N LEU A 197 -7.66 1.54 6.90
CA LEU A 197 -7.56 0.60 5.78
C LEU A 197 -6.91 -0.73 6.13
N ALA A 198 -5.89 -0.75 7.00
CA ALA A 198 -5.04 -1.92 7.17
C ALA A 198 -5.56 -2.90 8.24
N ASP A 199 -5.32 -4.19 8.04
CA ASP A 199 -5.54 -5.22 9.08
C ASP A 199 -4.41 -5.19 10.11
N ARG A 200 -3.28 -4.59 9.75
CA ARG A 200 -2.07 -4.49 10.58
C ARG A 200 -1.28 -3.25 10.26
N VAL A 201 -0.86 -2.52 11.28
CA VAL A 201 -0.05 -1.30 11.16
C VAL A 201 1.35 -1.55 11.69
N ILE A 202 2.33 -1.32 10.84
CA ILE A 202 3.76 -1.44 11.13
C ILE A 202 4.36 -0.03 11.24
N VAL A 203 5.04 0.27 12.33
CA VAL A 203 5.82 1.50 12.47
C VAL A 203 7.27 1.21 12.16
N ILE A 204 7.84 1.92 11.19
CA ILE A 204 9.28 1.89 10.92
C ILE A 204 9.91 3.13 11.55
N ASP A 205 10.93 2.89 12.36
CA ASP A 205 11.76 3.92 12.95
C ASP A 205 13.24 3.54 12.79
N GLU A 206 14.09 4.49 12.38
CA GLU A 206 15.53 4.28 12.13
C GLU A 206 15.88 3.03 11.30
N GLY A 207 15.02 2.69 10.34
CA GLY A 207 15.21 1.55 9.44
C GLY A 207 14.88 0.18 10.04
N GLN A 208 14.23 0.13 11.20
CA GLN A 208 13.78 -1.08 11.87
C GLN A 208 12.28 -1.02 12.15
N ILE A 209 11.64 -2.18 12.37
CA ILE A 209 10.27 -2.24 12.85
C ILE A 209 10.28 -1.95 14.35
N SER A 210 9.59 -0.87 14.75
CA SER A 210 9.46 -0.48 16.15
C SER A 210 8.12 -0.90 16.76
N VAL A 211 7.08 -1.04 15.92
CA VAL A 211 5.74 -1.52 16.30
C VAL A 211 5.18 -2.39 15.20
N ASP A 212 4.49 -3.44 15.57
CA ASP A 212 3.71 -4.32 14.72
C ASP A 212 2.37 -4.58 15.43
N LEU A 213 1.32 -3.87 14.99
CA LEU A 213 0.04 -3.81 15.68
C LEU A 213 -1.10 -4.35 14.79
N PRO A 214 -1.80 -5.43 15.18
CA PRO A 214 -3.01 -5.88 14.50
C PRO A 214 -4.18 -4.93 14.77
N VAL A 215 -4.93 -4.59 13.72
CA VAL A 215 -6.14 -3.75 13.82
C VAL A 215 -7.38 -4.63 13.72
N ARG A 216 -7.85 -5.11 14.87
CA ARG A 216 -8.98 -6.06 14.98
C ARG A 216 -10.33 -5.32 15.02
N LEU A 217 -10.60 -4.47 14.02
CA LEU A 217 -11.86 -3.75 13.88
C LEU A 217 -12.66 -4.30 12.70
N SER A 218 -13.96 -4.46 12.89
CA SER A 218 -14.87 -4.84 11.79
C SER A 218 -14.94 -3.73 10.74
N ARG A 219 -15.16 -4.11 9.49
CA ARG A 219 -15.32 -3.19 8.36
C ARG A 219 -16.80 -3.01 7.99
N PRO A 220 -17.26 -1.83 7.59
CA PRO A 220 -16.52 -0.57 7.56
C PRO A 220 -16.19 -0.07 8.98
N ARG A 221 -15.00 0.52 9.16
CA ARG A 221 -14.53 0.98 10.46
C ARG A 221 -15.20 2.27 10.88
N ASP A 222 -15.75 2.28 12.08
CA ASP A 222 -16.25 3.51 12.72
C ASP A 222 -15.09 4.30 13.30
N ARG A 223 -14.73 5.40 12.64
CA ARG A 223 -13.62 6.29 13.04
C ARG A 223 -13.91 7.08 14.30
N SER A 224 -15.19 7.15 14.71
CA SER A 224 -15.62 7.81 15.95
C SER A 224 -15.58 6.89 17.16
N SER A 225 -15.40 5.57 16.95
CA SER A 225 -15.35 4.60 18.04
C SER A 225 -14.11 4.82 18.92
N GLU A 226 -14.28 4.62 20.21
CA GLU A 226 -13.20 4.74 21.20
C GLU A 226 -12.02 3.82 20.87
N VAL A 227 -12.30 2.60 20.40
CA VAL A 227 -11.26 1.63 20.03
C VAL A 227 -10.43 2.11 18.83
N PHE A 228 -11.07 2.69 17.81
CA PHE A 228 -10.36 3.27 16.67
C PHE A 228 -9.46 4.42 17.10
N ILE A 229 -9.99 5.33 17.95
CA ILE A 229 -9.25 6.49 18.47
C ILE A 229 -8.04 6.01 19.27
N ASN A 230 -8.22 5.03 20.17
CA ASN A 230 -7.15 4.50 21.00
C ASN A 230 -6.03 3.86 20.17
N ILE A 231 -6.37 3.06 19.14
CA ILE A 231 -5.37 2.47 18.22
C ILE A 231 -4.62 3.58 17.49
N ARG A 232 -5.34 4.58 16.93
CA ARG A 232 -4.73 5.70 16.22
C ARG A 232 -3.76 6.47 17.13
N GLU A 233 -4.16 6.79 18.35
CA GLU A 233 -3.33 7.52 19.31
C GLU A 233 -2.09 6.72 19.70
N ALA A 234 -2.23 5.43 19.97
CA ALA A 234 -1.12 4.56 20.31
C ALA A 234 -0.07 4.48 19.17
N VAL A 235 -0.51 4.38 17.91
CA VAL A 235 0.38 4.42 16.76
C VAL A 235 1.02 5.80 16.60
N LEU A 236 0.24 6.88 16.75
CA LEU A 236 0.72 8.26 16.64
C LEU A 236 1.77 8.59 17.70
N GLU A 237 1.52 8.23 18.96
CA GLU A 237 2.49 8.38 20.06
C GLU A 237 3.83 7.70 19.69
N ARG A 238 3.78 6.49 19.13
CA ARG A 238 5.01 5.77 18.75
C ARG A 238 5.74 6.42 17.58
N VAL A 239 5.02 6.90 16.57
CA VAL A 239 5.63 7.65 15.46
C VAL A 239 6.26 8.96 15.93
N MET A 240 5.71 9.60 16.99
CA MET A 240 6.18 10.90 17.50
C MET A 240 7.22 10.78 18.62
N SER A 241 7.27 9.66 19.38
CA SER A 241 8.21 9.50 20.49
C SER A 241 9.66 9.45 19.97
N ASN A 242 10.53 10.18 20.67
CA ASN A 242 11.97 10.01 20.56
C ASN A 242 12.40 8.80 21.40
N GLU A 243 13.54 8.20 21.11
CA GLU A 243 14.11 6.95 21.66
C GLU A 243 14.13 6.77 23.20
N ASN A 244 13.73 7.76 23.99
CA ASN A 244 13.83 7.73 25.46
C ASN A 244 12.54 7.29 26.17
N SER A 245 11.51 6.83 25.48
CA SER A 245 10.27 6.35 26.11
C SER A 245 10.23 4.83 26.09
N GLN A 246 10.22 4.22 27.28
CA GLN A 246 9.97 2.77 27.42
C GLN A 246 8.65 2.38 26.75
N PRO A 247 8.52 1.13 26.23
CA PRO A 247 7.30 0.67 25.61
C PRO A 247 6.12 0.86 26.54
N ASN A 248 5.12 1.61 26.08
CA ASN A 248 3.94 1.92 26.88
C ASN A 248 3.05 0.65 26.94
N ASP A 249 2.74 0.17 28.14
CA ASP A 249 1.92 -1.04 28.42
C ASP A 249 0.53 -1.02 27.74
N LYS A 250 0.06 0.13 27.26
CA LYS A 250 -1.21 0.28 26.54
C LYS A 250 -1.30 -0.56 25.26
N LEU A 251 -0.18 -0.78 24.54
CA LEU A 251 -0.18 -1.54 23.29
C LEU A 251 -0.44 -3.04 23.50
N LEU A 252 -0.02 -3.59 24.64
CA LEU A 252 -0.22 -5.01 24.95
C LEU A 252 -1.69 -5.34 25.27
N GLN A 253 -2.47 -4.35 25.75
CA GLN A 253 -3.90 -4.53 26.05
C GLN A 253 -4.81 -4.46 24.81
N LEU A 254 -4.35 -3.86 23.71
CA LEU A 254 -5.11 -3.73 22.45
C LEU A 254 -4.92 -4.96 21.52
N SER A 255 -3.96 -5.82 21.80
CA SER A 255 -3.62 -7.01 21.00
C SER A 255 -4.28 -8.31 21.50
N SER A 256 -4.93 -8.29 22.67
CA SER A 256 -5.70 -9.40 23.25
C SER A 256 -7.20 -9.24 22.96
#